data_41c7c5d390e4e2f90fed03b822c0fd9f
#
_entry.id   41c7c5d390e4e2f90fed03b822c0fd9f
#
_cell.length_a   1.000
_cell.length_b   1.000
_cell.length_c   1.000
_cell.angle_alpha   90.00
_cell.angle_beta   90.00
_cell.angle_gamma   90.00
#
_symmetry.space_group_name_H-M   'P 1'
#
loop_
_entity.id
_entity.type
_entity.pdbx_description
1 polymer ?
#
loop_
_entity_poly.entity_id
_entity_poly.type
_entity_poly.pdbx_seq_one_letter_code
_entity_poly.pdbx_strand_id
1 'polypeptide(L)'
;MAASGRPAQPEVIWARPGRAGRGPRPAHTRESIAAEAVRIADEEGIEAVSMRRVAAGIGAGTMSLYNYVPRKEDLYELMVDAVSGEYALTPPTGDWRADLLGLARQARELMHRHPWLPRLLSPVYGFSPNALRYLEHSLDCLVPLEVSGAEKLELVAAVNGTVATFVASELALAERARSLPWSEAAEEGVRTAWLGSRLATGQYPLLAGALSGGHPVTEAASDLGAVFDRSVSRLLGAWGAAEG
;
A
#
# COMPACT_ATOMS: atom_id res chain seq x y z
N MET A 1 45.31 15.09 14.23
CA MET A 1 45.06 13.75 13.64
C MET A 1 43.59 13.66 13.25
N ALA A 2 43.29 13.86 11.97
CA ALA A 2 41.92 13.79 11.46
C ALA A 2 41.54 12.32 11.33
N ALA A 3 40.46 11.91 12.02
CA ALA A 3 39.86 10.61 11.83
C ALA A 3 39.30 10.54 10.41
N SER A 4 39.93 9.73 9.54
CA SER A 4 39.41 9.43 8.21
C SER A 4 38.19 8.55 8.37
N GLY A 5 37.04 9.17 8.58
CA GLY A 5 35.76 8.49 8.45
C GLY A 5 35.60 8.05 7.01
N ARG A 6 35.65 6.73 6.77
CA ARG A 6 35.29 6.12 5.50
C ARG A 6 33.87 6.60 5.19
N PRO A 7 33.57 7.17 4.01
CA PRO A 7 32.22 7.57 3.68
C PRO A 7 31.32 6.34 3.85
N ALA A 8 30.20 6.51 4.57
CA ALA A 8 29.23 5.45 4.77
C ALA A 8 28.75 5.02 3.38
N GLN A 9 29.05 3.79 2.98
CA GLN A 9 28.54 3.25 1.73
C GLN A 9 27.04 2.95 1.93
N PRO A 10 26.19 3.27 0.93
CA PRO A 10 24.81 2.88 1.01
C PRO A 10 24.71 1.36 1.07
N GLU A 11 24.08 0.85 2.11
CA GLU A 11 23.85 -0.58 2.30
C GLU A 11 22.34 -0.84 2.36
N VAL A 12 21.91 -1.86 1.63
CA VAL A 12 20.54 -2.38 1.69
C VAL A 12 20.49 -3.42 2.81
N ILE A 13 19.48 -3.34 3.67
CA ILE A 13 19.36 -4.26 4.82
C ILE A 13 19.34 -5.72 4.40
N TRP A 14 18.81 -6.02 3.21
CA TRP A 14 18.72 -7.37 2.65
C TRP A 14 20.09 -7.95 2.23
N ALA A 15 21.04 -7.09 1.86
CA ALA A 15 22.41 -7.51 1.51
C ALA A 15 23.28 -7.77 2.74
N ARG A 16 22.85 -7.35 3.93
CA ARG A 16 23.58 -7.63 5.17
C ARG A 16 23.40 -9.09 5.58
N PRO A 17 24.48 -9.85 5.77
CA PRO A 17 24.35 -11.21 6.28
C PRO A 17 23.61 -11.19 7.61
N GLY A 18 22.56 -11.99 7.71
CA GLY A 18 21.96 -12.29 9.00
C GLY A 18 23.07 -12.80 9.91
N ARG A 19 23.04 -12.46 11.20
CA ARG A 19 24.06 -12.86 12.16
C ARG A 19 24.10 -14.39 12.31
N ALA A 20 24.72 -15.08 11.33
CA ALA A 20 25.08 -16.48 11.40
C ALA A 20 26.38 -16.59 12.23
N GLY A 21 26.28 -16.41 13.55
CA GLY A 21 27.36 -16.60 14.46
C GLY A 21 27.41 -18.06 14.91
N ARG A 22 28.63 -18.64 15.02
CA ARG A 22 28.89 -19.82 15.87
C ARG A 22 28.60 -19.42 17.32
N GLY A 23 27.35 -19.61 17.78
CA GLY A 23 26.90 -19.25 19.13
C GLY A 23 25.47 -19.67 19.39
N PRO A 24 24.92 -19.46 20.60
CA PRO A 24 23.52 -19.69 20.91
C PRO A 24 22.62 -18.98 19.92
N ARG A 25 21.46 -19.58 19.60
CA ARG A 25 20.47 -19.01 18.69
C ARG A 25 20.23 -17.54 19.04
N PRO A 26 20.26 -16.60 18.06
CA PRO A 26 20.02 -15.19 18.36
C PRO A 26 18.70 -15.04 19.11
N ALA A 27 18.67 -14.25 20.18
CA ALA A 27 17.46 -14.03 20.99
C ALA A 27 16.34 -13.36 20.17
N HIS A 28 16.70 -12.64 19.10
CA HIS A 28 15.78 -11.92 18.21
C HIS A 28 16.18 -12.11 16.76
N THR A 29 15.20 -12.03 15.86
CA THR A 29 15.39 -12.08 14.41
C THR A 29 14.81 -10.81 13.78
N ARG A 30 15.17 -10.52 12.50
CA ARG A 30 14.57 -9.40 11.76
C ARG A 30 13.05 -9.56 11.61
N GLU A 31 12.60 -10.80 11.45
CA GLU A 31 11.19 -11.14 11.36
C GLU A 31 10.45 -10.83 12.66
N SER A 32 11.01 -11.18 13.83
CA SER A 32 10.39 -10.86 15.12
C SER A 32 10.39 -9.36 15.41
N ILE A 33 11.42 -8.63 14.96
CA ILE A 33 11.51 -7.18 15.06
C ILE A 33 10.45 -6.51 14.16
N ALA A 34 10.31 -6.99 12.92
CA ALA A 34 9.31 -6.51 11.97
C ALA A 34 7.90 -6.74 12.50
N ALA A 35 7.60 -7.96 12.98
CA ALA A 35 6.29 -8.31 13.52
C ALA A 35 5.87 -7.40 14.69
N GLU A 36 6.80 -7.11 15.62
CA GLU A 36 6.51 -6.19 16.72
C GLU A 36 6.31 -4.75 16.24
N ALA A 37 7.09 -4.29 15.26
CA ALA A 37 6.92 -2.96 14.69
C ALA A 37 5.58 -2.82 13.95
N VAL A 38 5.16 -3.84 13.18
CA VAL A 38 3.86 -3.93 12.53
C VAL A 38 2.74 -3.88 13.58
N ARG A 39 2.82 -4.70 14.64
CA ARG A 39 1.83 -4.68 15.72
C ARG A 39 1.66 -3.28 16.34
N ILE A 40 2.77 -2.61 16.66
CA ILE A 40 2.73 -1.23 17.20
C ILE A 40 2.08 -0.28 16.20
N ALA A 41 2.42 -0.39 14.92
CA ALA A 41 1.84 0.48 13.89
C ALA A 41 0.34 0.26 13.70
N ASP A 42 -0.13 -0.98 13.79
CA ASP A 42 -1.55 -1.34 13.66
C ASP A 42 -2.37 -0.86 14.86
N GLU A 43 -1.83 -0.98 16.08
CA GLU A 43 -2.54 -0.61 17.31
C GLU A 43 -2.48 0.89 17.61
N GLU A 44 -1.34 1.56 17.33
CA GLU A 44 -1.06 2.91 17.81
C GLU A 44 -0.70 3.91 16.69
N GLY A 45 -0.63 3.42 15.44
CA GLY A 45 -0.22 4.21 14.27
C GLY A 45 1.30 4.24 14.06
N ILE A 46 1.70 4.58 12.82
CA ILE A 46 3.10 4.56 12.39
C ILE A 46 3.99 5.53 13.18
N GLU A 47 3.42 6.59 13.72
CA GLU A 47 4.16 7.59 14.50
C GLU A 47 4.63 7.03 15.86
N ALA A 48 3.95 6.01 16.39
CA ALA A 48 4.34 5.33 17.62
C ALA A 48 5.55 4.40 17.41
N VAL A 49 5.85 4.00 16.18
CA VAL A 49 6.97 3.12 15.86
C VAL A 49 8.29 3.85 16.06
N SER A 50 9.09 3.37 17.00
CA SER A 50 10.44 3.85 17.27
C SER A 50 11.34 2.70 17.69
N MET A 51 12.65 2.84 17.44
CA MET A 51 13.65 1.82 17.84
C MET A 51 13.54 1.45 19.33
N ARG A 52 13.31 2.45 20.20
CA ARG A 52 13.14 2.23 21.64
C ARG A 52 11.88 1.43 21.95
N ARG A 53 10.76 1.76 21.30
CA ARG A 53 9.47 1.08 21.55
C ARG A 53 9.49 -0.36 21.07
N VAL A 54 10.01 -0.59 19.87
CA VAL A 54 10.16 -1.96 19.31
C VAL A 54 11.10 -2.78 20.18
N ALA A 55 12.26 -2.23 20.58
CA ALA A 55 13.19 -2.93 21.47
C ALA A 55 12.52 -3.33 22.81
N ALA A 56 11.74 -2.43 23.42
CA ALA A 56 10.99 -2.71 24.63
C ALA A 56 9.96 -3.82 24.43
N GLY A 57 9.23 -3.81 23.30
CA GLY A 57 8.21 -4.81 22.98
C GLY A 57 8.76 -6.23 22.82
N ILE A 58 9.97 -6.37 22.26
CA ILE A 58 10.64 -7.68 22.14
C ILE A 58 11.52 -8.03 23.34
N GLY A 59 11.54 -7.23 24.41
CA GLY A 59 12.39 -7.46 25.59
C GLY A 59 13.88 -7.26 25.35
N ALA A 60 14.26 -6.44 24.36
CA ALA A 60 15.65 -6.15 23.99
C ALA A 60 16.10 -4.75 24.47
N GLY A 61 17.39 -4.57 24.64
CA GLY A 61 17.96 -3.24 24.81
C GLY A 61 17.99 -2.49 23.45
N THR A 62 17.73 -1.17 23.46
CA THR A 62 17.71 -0.34 22.24
C THR A 62 19.03 -0.44 21.45
N MET A 63 20.18 -0.44 22.13
CA MET A 63 21.48 -0.62 21.48
C MET A 63 21.64 -1.99 20.83
N SER A 64 21.04 -3.03 21.41
CA SER A 64 21.02 -4.36 20.79
C SER A 64 20.23 -4.36 19.48
N LEU A 65 19.09 -3.65 19.43
CA LEU A 65 18.26 -3.55 18.22
C LEU A 65 19.03 -2.93 17.05
N TYR A 66 19.84 -1.90 17.29
CA TYR A 66 20.66 -1.27 16.25
C TYR A 66 21.68 -2.22 15.59
N ASN A 67 22.02 -3.33 16.24
CA ASN A 67 22.86 -4.36 15.62
C ASN A 67 22.12 -5.18 14.54
N TYR A 68 20.79 -5.24 14.60
CA TYR A 68 19.93 -5.94 13.64
C TYR A 68 19.38 -4.99 12.58
N VAL A 69 18.99 -3.78 13.02
CA VAL A 69 18.30 -2.76 12.22
C VAL A 69 18.99 -1.42 12.50
N PRO A 70 19.97 -1.01 11.68
CA PRO A 70 20.80 0.17 11.95
C PRO A 70 20.06 1.50 11.86
N ARG A 71 19.01 1.61 11.04
CA ARG A 71 18.27 2.85 10.77
C ARG A 71 16.77 2.61 10.90
N LYS A 72 16.02 3.68 11.13
CA LYS A 72 14.55 3.62 11.17
C LYS A 72 13.97 3.24 9.79
N GLU A 73 14.59 3.70 8.72
CA GLU A 73 14.24 3.36 7.35
C GLU A 73 14.37 1.86 7.10
N ASP A 74 15.44 1.23 7.60
CA ASP A 74 15.62 -0.22 7.52
C ASP A 74 14.51 -0.98 8.27
N LEU A 75 14.00 -0.41 9.38
CA LEU A 75 12.85 -0.97 10.10
C LEU A 75 11.57 -0.90 9.25
N TYR A 76 11.35 0.22 8.57
CA TYR A 76 10.22 0.38 7.67
C TYR A 76 10.28 -0.58 6.48
N GLU A 77 11.48 -0.83 5.92
CA GLU A 77 11.65 -1.85 4.90
C GLU A 77 11.25 -3.25 5.40
N LEU A 78 11.66 -3.61 6.61
CA LEU A 78 11.28 -4.89 7.22
C LEU A 78 9.77 -5.00 7.46
N MET A 79 9.12 -3.92 7.88
CA MET A 79 7.67 -3.88 8.10
C MET A 79 6.90 -4.06 6.77
N VAL A 80 7.29 -3.32 5.72
CA VAL A 80 6.68 -3.44 4.40
C VAL A 80 6.88 -4.85 3.83
N ASP A 81 8.07 -5.44 3.98
CA ASP A 81 8.33 -6.81 3.56
C ASP A 81 7.48 -7.83 4.32
N ALA A 82 7.34 -7.67 5.63
CA ALA A 82 6.52 -8.57 6.45
C ALA A 82 5.06 -8.59 5.97
N VAL A 83 4.47 -7.42 5.72
CA VAL A 83 3.10 -7.29 5.19
C VAL A 83 3.02 -7.80 3.74
N SER A 84 4.05 -7.57 2.91
CA SER A 84 4.11 -8.15 1.56
C SER A 84 4.14 -9.69 1.58
N GLY A 85 4.57 -10.28 2.67
CA GLY A 85 4.51 -11.74 2.88
C GLY A 85 3.11 -12.28 3.11
N GLU A 86 2.12 -11.44 3.39
CA GLU A 86 0.73 -11.84 3.65
C GLU A 86 -0.10 -12.06 2.38
N TYR A 87 0.43 -11.72 1.20
CA TYR A 87 -0.27 -12.03 -0.05
C TYR A 87 -0.44 -13.53 -0.23
N ALA A 88 -1.68 -13.97 -0.51
CA ALA A 88 -1.99 -15.32 -0.93
C ALA A 88 -1.71 -15.46 -2.44
N LEU A 89 -0.47 -15.82 -2.78
CA LEU A 89 -0.01 -15.99 -4.15
C LEU A 89 -0.40 -17.38 -4.66
N THR A 90 -1.64 -17.51 -5.14
CA THR A 90 -2.16 -18.74 -5.74
C THR A 90 -1.77 -18.85 -7.22
N PRO A 91 -1.61 -20.06 -7.80
CA PRO A 91 -1.25 -20.20 -9.21
C PRO A 91 -2.17 -19.37 -10.12
N PRO A 92 -1.64 -18.76 -11.20
CA PRO A 92 -2.43 -18.01 -12.16
C PRO A 92 -3.54 -18.83 -12.79
N THR A 93 -4.69 -18.21 -13.05
CA THR A 93 -5.85 -18.88 -13.66
C THR A 93 -5.77 -18.93 -15.18
N GLY A 94 -4.90 -18.12 -15.78
CA GLY A 94 -4.82 -17.87 -17.23
C GLY A 94 -5.65 -16.67 -17.71
N ASP A 95 -6.55 -16.15 -16.89
CA ASP A 95 -7.17 -14.83 -17.08
C ASP A 95 -6.38 -13.77 -16.32
N TRP A 96 -5.40 -13.19 -16.98
CA TRP A 96 -4.51 -12.20 -16.37
C TRP A 96 -5.23 -10.98 -15.80
N ARG A 97 -6.40 -10.61 -16.37
CA ARG A 97 -7.21 -9.49 -15.84
C ARG A 97 -7.86 -9.85 -14.53
N ALA A 98 -8.43 -11.04 -14.45
CA ALA A 98 -9.01 -11.56 -13.20
C ALA A 98 -7.93 -11.76 -12.13
N ASP A 99 -6.77 -12.29 -12.50
CA ASP A 99 -5.64 -12.51 -11.59
C ASP A 99 -5.10 -11.18 -11.01
N LEU A 100 -4.85 -10.17 -11.85
CA LEU A 100 -4.40 -8.85 -11.38
C LEU A 100 -5.47 -8.11 -10.58
N LEU A 101 -6.75 -8.23 -10.93
CA LEU A 101 -7.83 -7.68 -10.12
C LEU A 101 -7.89 -8.37 -8.74
N GLY A 102 -7.66 -9.67 -8.69
CA GLY A 102 -7.52 -10.43 -7.44
C GLY A 102 -6.38 -9.92 -6.56
N LEU A 103 -5.21 -9.69 -7.14
CA LEU A 103 -4.05 -9.09 -6.44
C LEU A 103 -4.36 -7.67 -5.96
N ALA A 104 -5.02 -6.85 -6.78
CA ALA A 104 -5.43 -5.49 -6.40
C ALA A 104 -6.39 -5.49 -5.20
N ARG A 105 -7.34 -6.43 -5.15
CA ARG A 105 -8.26 -6.60 -4.01
C ARG A 105 -7.50 -7.01 -2.75
N GLN A 106 -6.57 -7.97 -2.83
CA GLN A 106 -5.71 -8.35 -1.71
C GLN A 106 -4.89 -7.16 -1.21
N ALA A 107 -4.29 -6.37 -2.13
CA ALA A 107 -3.54 -5.16 -1.78
C ALA A 107 -4.42 -4.16 -1.01
N ARG A 108 -5.66 -3.93 -1.46
CA ARG A 108 -6.62 -3.07 -0.78
C ARG A 108 -6.95 -3.59 0.62
N GLU A 109 -7.22 -4.89 0.78
CA GLU A 109 -7.49 -5.51 2.08
C GLU A 109 -6.29 -5.38 3.05
N LEU A 110 -5.06 -5.62 2.56
CA LEU A 110 -3.84 -5.44 3.35
C LEU A 110 -3.67 -3.99 3.80
N MET A 111 -3.89 -3.02 2.93
CA MET A 111 -3.78 -1.60 3.28
C MET A 111 -4.88 -1.15 4.27
N HIS A 112 -6.07 -1.76 4.24
CA HIS A 112 -7.09 -1.52 5.27
C HIS A 112 -6.74 -2.15 6.61
N ARG A 113 -6.13 -3.34 6.60
CA ARG A 113 -5.61 -4.01 7.81
C ARG A 113 -4.41 -3.26 8.41
N HIS A 114 -3.58 -2.69 7.55
CA HIS A 114 -2.38 -1.94 7.89
C HIS A 114 -2.46 -0.50 7.37
N PRO A 115 -3.25 0.40 8.02
CA PRO A 115 -3.55 1.74 7.48
C PRO A 115 -2.33 2.66 7.29
N TRP A 116 -1.21 2.30 7.87
CA TRP A 116 0.07 2.97 7.73
C TRP A 116 0.81 2.60 6.42
N LEU A 117 0.48 1.45 5.82
CA LEU A 117 1.19 0.89 4.66
C LEU A 117 1.23 1.83 3.46
N PRO A 118 0.12 2.49 3.02
CA PRO A 118 0.17 3.41 1.87
C PRO A 118 1.17 4.56 2.04
N ARG A 119 1.47 4.96 3.28
CA ARG A 119 2.42 6.04 3.59
C ARG A 119 3.88 5.61 3.45
N LEU A 120 4.16 4.31 3.51
CA LEU A 120 5.50 3.72 3.38
C LEU A 120 5.77 3.12 2.00
N LEU A 121 4.74 3.00 1.15
CA LEU A 121 4.93 2.50 -0.20
C LEU A 121 5.79 3.49 -0.99
N SER A 122 6.99 3.05 -1.32
CA SER A 122 7.99 3.81 -2.09
C SER A 122 8.72 2.85 -3.02
N PRO A 123 9.15 3.33 -4.21
CA PRO A 123 10.03 2.54 -5.08
C PRO A 123 11.31 2.04 -4.39
N VAL A 124 11.75 2.73 -3.33
CA VAL A 124 12.94 2.35 -2.55
C VAL A 124 12.75 1.02 -1.83
N TYR A 125 11.52 0.67 -1.42
CA TYR A 125 11.21 -0.57 -0.69
C TYR A 125 10.75 -1.73 -1.59
N GLY A 126 10.77 -1.52 -2.92
CA GLY A 126 10.23 -2.48 -3.89
C GLY A 126 11.09 -3.72 -4.16
N PHE A 127 12.27 -3.84 -3.55
CA PHE A 127 13.22 -4.94 -3.80
C PHE A 127 13.47 -5.83 -2.58
N SER A 128 12.57 -5.83 -1.62
CA SER A 128 12.59 -6.75 -0.49
C SER A 128 12.20 -8.17 -0.93
N PRO A 129 12.58 -9.22 -0.19
CA PRO A 129 12.33 -10.61 -0.59
C PRO A 129 10.86 -10.92 -0.92
N ASN A 130 9.92 -10.46 -0.10
CA ASN A 130 8.50 -10.71 -0.33
C ASN A 130 7.94 -9.80 -1.44
N ALA A 131 8.44 -8.57 -1.59
CA ALA A 131 8.10 -7.72 -2.73
C ALA A 131 8.58 -8.34 -4.07
N LEU A 132 9.77 -8.93 -4.10
CA LEU A 132 10.25 -9.66 -5.29
C LEU A 132 9.36 -10.88 -5.60
N ARG A 133 8.92 -11.64 -4.59
CA ARG A 133 7.97 -12.74 -4.78
C ARG A 133 6.63 -12.26 -5.36
N TYR A 134 6.13 -11.14 -4.86
CA TYR A 134 4.91 -10.51 -5.39
C TYR A 134 5.08 -10.08 -6.84
N LEU A 135 6.19 -9.41 -7.18
CA LEU A 135 6.48 -8.98 -8.56
C LEU A 135 6.63 -10.16 -9.52
N GLU A 136 7.36 -11.21 -9.12
CA GLU A 136 7.53 -12.43 -9.91
C GLU A 136 6.18 -13.10 -10.17
N HIS A 137 5.35 -13.23 -9.13
CA HIS A 137 4.00 -13.76 -9.29
C HIS A 137 3.10 -12.88 -10.17
N SER A 138 3.20 -11.55 -10.05
CA SER A 138 2.46 -10.64 -10.92
C SER A 138 2.86 -10.79 -12.40
N LEU A 139 4.14 -11.01 -12.67
CA LEU A 139 4.64 -11.28 -14.03
C LEU A 139 4.19 -12.66 -14.53
N ASP A 140 4.10 -13.66 -13.67
CA ASP A 140 3.56 -14.98 -14.00
C ASP A 140 2.09 -14.89 -14.41
N CYS A 141 1.27 -14.13 -13.67
CA CYS A 141 -0.11 -13.82 -14.07
C CYS A 141 -0.18 -13.15 -15.47
N LEU A 142 0.82 -12.35 -15.81
CA LEU A 142 0.88 -11.61 -17.09
C LEU A 142 1.54 -12.39 -18.25
N VAL A 143 1.87 -13.68 -18.07
CA VAL A 143 2.43 -14.49 -19.18
C VAL A 143 1.54 -14.47 -20.42
N PRO A 144 0.19 -14.56 -20.33
CA PRO A 144 -0.67 -14.53 -21.52
C PRO A 144 -0.75 -13.18 -22.24
N LEU A 145 -0.29 -12.09 -21.61
CA LEU A 145 -0.30 -10.76 -22.22
C LEU A 145 0.92 -10.59 -23.13
N GLU A 146 0.70 -10.40 -24.42
CA GLU A 146 1.74 -10.30 -25.44
C GLU A 146 2.32 -8.86 -25.55
N VAL A 147 3.00 -8.42 -24.48
CA VAL A 147 3.75 -7.16 -24.43
C VAL A 147 5.12 -7.40 -23.81
N SER A 148 6.00 -6.42 -23.89
CA SER A 148 7.35 -6.52 -23.31
C SER A 148 7.33 -6.66 -21.78
N GLY A 149 8.41 -7.21 -21.20
CA GLY A 149 8.56 -7.30 -19.74
C GLY A 149 8.53 -5.92 -19.06
N ALA A 150 9.03 -4.89 -19.71
CA ALA A 150 8.97 -3.51 -19.20
C ALA A 150 7.52 -3.02 -19.11
N GLU A 151 6.72 -3.20 -20.13
CA GLU A 151 5.30 -2.84 -20.14
C GLU A 151 4.50 -3.62 -19.10
N LYS A 152 4.83 -4.90 -18.89
CA LYS A 152 4.22 -5.70 -17.78
C LYS A 152 4.52 -5.10 -16.41
N LEU A 153 5.77 -4.67 -16.18
CA LEU A 153 6.13 -3.99 -14.92
C LEU A 153 5.45 -2.62 -14.78
N GLU A 154 5.31 -1.87 -15.86
CA GLU A 154 4.56 -0.61 -15.87
C GLU A 154 3.08 -0.83 -15.52
N LEU A 155 2.46 -1.88 -16.06
CA LEU A 155 1.09 -2.25 -15.72
C LEU A 155 0.96 -2.58 -14.23
N VAL A 156 1.85 -3.40 -13.68
CA VAL A 156 1.86 -3.74 -12.25
C VAL A 156 2.03 -2.48 -11.41
N ALA A 157 2.94 -1.58 -11.79
CA ALA A 157 3.15 -0.31 -11.09
C ALA A 157 1.92 0.60 -11.17
N ALA A 158 1.23 0.67 -12.32
CA ALA A 158 0.01 1.45 -12.50
C ALA A 158 -1.14 0.92 -11.63
N VAL A 159 -1.32 -0.41 -11.57
CA VAL A 159 -2.31 -1.06 -10.71
C VAL A 159 -2.00 -0.75 -9.24
N ASN A 160 -0.77 -0.99 -8.79
CA ASN A 160 -0.36 -0.74 -7.40
C ASN A 160 -0.53 0.73 -7.00
N GLY A 161 -0.16 1.67 -7.88
CA GLY A 161 -0.35 3.10 -7.66
C GLY A 161 -1.83 3.49 -7.55
N THR A 162 -2.68 2.90 -8.40
CA THR A 162 -4.13 3.10 -8.35
C THR A 162 -4.71 2.60 -7.03
N VAL A 163 -4.35 1.39 -6.60
CA VAL A 163 -4.77 0.82 -5.31
C VAL A 163 -4.35 1.70 -4.15
N ALA A 164 -3.07 2.09 -4.10
CA ALA A 164 -2.54 2.91 -3.00
C ALA A 164 -3.25 4.26 -2.89
N THR A 165 -3.49 4.93 -4.02
CA THR A 165 -4.21 6.22 -4.05
C THR A 165 -5.66 6.07 -3.63
N PHE A 166 -6.32 5.01 -4.08
CA PHE A 166 -7.71 4.73 -3.74
C PHE A 166 -7.88 4.49 -2.24
N VAL A 167 -7.05 3.59 -1.68
CA VAL A 167 -7.09 3.28 -0.24
C VAL A 167 -6.69 4.48 0.62
N ALA A 168 -5.68 5.26 0.21
CA ALA A 168 -5.33 6.48 0.94
C ALA A 168 -6.51 7.45 1.02
N SER A 169 -7.31 7.57 -0.05
CA SER A 169 -8.54 8.38 -0.07
C SER A 169 -9.62 7.80 0.86
N GLU A 170 -9.83 6.48 0.85
CA GLU A 170 -10.78 5.80 1.74
C GLU A 170 -10.42 6.02 3.21
N LEU A 171 -9.14 5.83 3.56
CA LEU A 171 -8.64 6.03 4.93
C LEU A 171 -8.79 7.49 5.38
N ALA A 172 -8.49 8.45 4.49
CA ALA A 172 -8.67 9.87 4.78
C ALA A 172 -10.14 10.25 5.01
N LEU A 173 -11.06 9.69 4.23
CA LEU A 173 -12.49 9.87 4.41
C LEU A 173 -12.97 9.29 5.75
N ALA A 174 -12.54 8.06 6.08
CA ALA A 174 -12.87 7.41 7.34
C ALA A 174 -12.33 8.19 8.56
N GLU A 175 -11.12 8.73 8.47
CA GLU A 175 -10.54 9.55 9.53
C GLU A 175 -11.30 10.87 9.67
N ARG A 176 -11.63 11.52 8.55
CA ARG A 176 -12.46 12.72 8.55
C ARG A 176 -13.82 12.47 9.22
N ALA A 177 -14.51 11.37 8.85
CA ALA A 177 -15.80 11.02 9.43
C ALA A 177 -15.74 10.85 10.96
N ARG A 178 -14.64 10.25 11.46
CA ARG A 178 -14.43 10.08 12.91
C ARG A 178 -14.11 11.38 13.65
N SER A 179 -13.50 12.34 12.99
CA SER A 179 -13.06 13.61 13.59
C SER A 179 -14.14 14.70 13.61
N LEU A 180 -15.22 14.54 12.85
CA LEU A 180 -16.26 15.55 12.73
C LEU A 180 -17.31 15.44 13.86
N PRO A 181 -17.82 16.59 14.39
CA PRO A 181 -18.82 16.59 15.46
C PRO A 181 -20.25 16.34 14.97
N TRP A 182 -20.46 16.10 13.67
CA TRP A 182 -21.76 15.80 13.04
C TRP A 182 -21.69 14.50 12.25
N SER A 183 -22.86 13.94 11.95
CA SER A 183 -22.97 12.70 11.19
C SER A 183 -22.63 12.90 9.70
N GLU A 184 -22.13 11.86 9.06
CA GLU A 184 -21.87 11.84 7.63
C GLU A 184 -23.12 12.20 6.80
N ALA A 185 -24.30 11.68 7.16
CA ALA A 185 -25.55 11.99 6.51
C ALA A 185 -25.92 13.48 6.60
N ALA A 186 -25.65 14.15 7.73
CA ALA A 186 -25.87 15.58 7.89
C ALA A 186 -24.94 16.40 6.98
N GLU A 187 -23.65 16.01 6.90
CA GLU A 187 -22.70 16.67 6.01
C GLU A 187 -23.08 16.46 4.53
N GLU A 188 -23.47 15.25 4.17
CA GLU A 188 -23.88 14.90 2.82
C GLU A 188 -25.11 15.71 2.39
N GLY A 189 -26.11 15.86 3.25
CA GLY A 189 -27.27 16.69 2.98
C GLY A 189 -26.90 18.13 2.66
N VAL A 190 -25.99 18.73 3.42
CA VAL A 190 -25.51 20.11 3.19
C VAL A 190 -24.73 20.20 1.87
N ARG A 191 -23.86 19.25 1.59
CA ARG A 191 -23.08 19.22 0.33
C ARG A 191 -23.96 19.07 -0.90
N THR A 192 -24.93 18.15 -0.83
CA THR A 192 -25.89 17.91 -1.92
C THR A 192 -26.74 19.14 -2.20
N ALA A 193 -27.25 19.79 -1.15
CA ALA A 193 -28.03 21.04 -1.30
C ALA A 193 -27.17 22.16 -1.91
N TRP A 194 -25.93 22.31 -1.46
CA TRP A 194 -25.01 23.29 -2.02
C TRP A 194 -24.69 23.00 -3.50
N LEU A 195 -24.37 21.75 -3.85
CA LEU A 195 -24.11 21.33 -5.23
C LEU A 195 -25.34 21.61 -6.10
N GLY A 196 -26.56 21.23 -5.69
CA GLY A 196 -27.79 21.50 -6.39
C GLY A 196 -27.99 22.99 -6.66
N SER A 197 -27.72 23.85 -5.67
CA SER A 197 -27.78 25.29 -5.84
C SER A 197 -26.83 25.84 -6.89
N ARG A 198 -25.60 25.24 -6.99
CA ARG A 198 -24.61 25.64 -7.99
C ARG A 198 -24.98 25.16 -9.39
N LEU A 199 -25.47 23.94 -9.52
CA LEU A 199 -25.90 23.40 -10.81
C LEU A 199 -27.08 24.21 -11.38
N ALA A 200 -28.00 24.66 -10.52
CA ALA A 200 -29.14 25.47 -10.92
C ALA A 200 -28.76 26.84 -11.52
N THR A 201 -27.52 27.33 -11.29
CA THR A 201 -27.06 28.58 -11.90
C THR A 201 -26.80 28.47 -13.41
N GLY A 202 -26.75 27.26 -13.98
CA GLY A 202 -26.42 27.01 -15.37
C GLY A 202 -24.92 27.21 -15.72
N GLN A 203 -24.08 27.53 -14.76
CA GLN A 203 -22.63 27.74 -14.98
C GLN A 203 -21.88 26.43 -15.23
N TYR A 204 -22.44 25.27 -14.91
CA TYR A 204 -21.81 23.94 -14.98
C TYR A 204 -22.62 22.94 -15.82
N PRO A 205 -22.90 23.22 -17.11
CA PRO A 205 -23.83 22.41 -17.92
C PRO A 205 -23.32 20.96 -18.13
N LEU A 206 -22.02 20.77 -18.31
CA LEU A 206 -21.44 19.43 -18.50
C LEU A 206 -21.51 18.59 -17.22
N LEU A 207 -21.24 19.21 -16.06
CA LEU A 207 -21.37 18.54 -14.77
C LEU A 207 -22.83 18.20 -14.48
N ALA A 208 -23.75 19.12 -14.71
CA ALA A 208 -25.19 18.88 -14.57
C ALA A 208 -25.66 17.71 -15.46
N GLY A 209 -25.22 17.66 -16.72
CA GLY A 209 -25.52 16.57 -17.64
C GLY A 209 -24.95 15.22 -17.14
N ALA A 210 -23.71 15.21 -16.68
CA ALA A 210 -23.06 13.99 -16.16
C ALA A 210 -23.77 13.44 -14.91
N LEU A 211 -24.28 14.32 -14.04
CA LEU A 211 -25.01 13.94 -12.83
C LEU A 211 -26.48 13.57 -13.09
N SER A 212 -27.08 14.07 -14.18
CA SER A 212 -28.45 13.73 -14.56
C SER A 212 -28.61 12.35 -15.16
N GLY A 213 -27.50 11.68 -15.54
CA GLY A 213 -27.46 10.34 -16.15
C GLY A 213 -27.75 9.18 -15.17
N GLY A 214 -28.30 9.43 -14.00
CA GLY A 214 -28.75 8.38 -13.08
C GLY A 214 -27.66 7.72 -12.24
N HIS A 215 -26.47 8.32 -12.17
CA HIS A 215 -25.46 7.97 -11.17
C HIS A 215 -25.42 9.11 -10.13
N PRO A 216 -26.19 9.04 -9.05
CA PRO A 216 -26.05 10.00 -7.97
C PRO A 216 -24.60 9.93 -7.47
N VAL A 217 -23.95 11.09 -7.35
CA VAL A 217 -22.60 11.20 -6.75
C VAL A 217 -22.58 10.55 -5.37
N THR A 218 -23.73 10.54 -4.71
CA THR A 218 -24.02 9.94 -3.41
C THR A 218 -24.10 8.40 -3.44
N GLU A 219 -24.72 7.76 -4.45
CA GLU A 219 -24.76 6.29 -4.54
C GLU A 219 -23.44 5.70 -5.03
N ALA A 220 -22.68 6.40 -5.88
CA ALA A 220 -21.34 5.98 -6.27
C ALA A 220 -20.37 6.07 -5.09
N ALA A 221 -20.57 7.00 -4.15
CA ALA A 221 -19.80 7.08 -2.91
C ALA A 221 -20.22 5.99 -1.89
N SER A 222 -21.43 5.44 -2.00
CA SER A 222 -21.96 4.45 -1.05
C SER A 222 -21.37 3.04 -1.25
N ASP A 223 -20.79 2.74 -2.44
CA ASP A 223 -20.13 1.47 -2.72
C ASP A 223 -18.72 1.69 -3.29
N LEU A 224 -17.81 2.11 -2.41
CA LEU A 224 -16.40 2.33 -2.76
C LEU A 224 -15.74 1.04 -3.27
N GLY A 225 -16.21 -0.15 -2.85
CA GLY A 225 -15.72 -1.42 -3.35
C GLY A 225 -16.04 -1.61 -4.83
N ALA A 226 -17.29 -1.36 -5.24
CA ALA A 226 -17.68 -1.46 -6.64
C ALA A 226 -17.01 -0.38 -7.51
N VAL A 227 -16.78 0.82 -6.97
CA VAL A 227 -16.02 1.87 -7.68
C VAL A 227 -14.58 1.46 -7.87
N PHE A 228 -13.94 0.90 -6.84
CA PHE A 228 -12.60 0.35 -6.91
C PHE A 228 -12.47 -0.71 -8.00
N ASP A 229 -13.32 -1.73 -7.96
CA ASP A 229 -13.31 -2.84 -8.93
C ASP A 229 -13.48 -2.33 -10.36
N ARG A 230 -14.43 -1.42 -10.60
CA ARG A 230 -14.64 -0.80 -11.93
C ARG A 230 -13.42 0.00 -12.38
N SER A 231 -12.77 0.73 -11.47
CA SER A 231 -11.61 1.57 -11.78
C SER A 231 -10.42 0.71 -12.21
N VAL A 232 -10.11 -0.33 -11.42
CA VAL A 232 -9.03 -1.28 -11.75
C VAL A 232 -9.36 -2.05 -13.02
N SER A 233 -10.60 -2.54 -13.20
CA SER A 233 -11.01 -3.27 -14.41
C SER A 233 -10.90 -2.41 -15.67
N ARG A 234 -11.22 -1.10 -15.60
CA ARG A 234 -11.04 -0.17 -16.74
C ARG A 234 -9.58 0.05 -17.06
N LEU A 235 -8.74 0.20 -16.03
CA LEU A 235 -7.28 0.29 -16.21
C LEU A 235 -6.75 -0.95 -16.94
N LEU A 236 -7.11 -2.15 -16.46
CA LEU A 236 -6.72 -3.42 -17.08
C LEU A 236 -7.29 -3.59 -18.50
N GLY A 237 -8.49 -3.09 -18.75
CA GLY A 237 -9.14 -3.13 -20.06
C GLY A 237 -8.46 -2.25 -21.11
N ALA A 238 -7.78 -1.17 -20.71
CA ALA A 238 -7.03 -0.31 -21.60
C ALA A 238 -5.73 -0.97 -22.12
N TRP A 239 -5.18 -1.95 -21.39
CA TRP A 239 -4.01 -2.72 -21.79
C TRP A 239 -4.45 -3.91 -22.67
N GLY A 240 -3.84 -4.05 -23.81
CA GLY A 240 -4.21 -5.07 -24.81
C GLY A 240 -5.29 -4.62 -25.83
N ALA A 241 -5.80 -3.40 -25.69
CA ALA A 241 -6.64 -2.77 -26.72
C ALA A 241 -5.81 -1.88 -27.69
N ALA A 242 -4.51 -1.74 -27.44
CA ALA A 242 -3.63 -0.87 -28.23
C ALA A 242 -3.10 -1.53 -29.54
N GLU A 243 -3.55 -2.73 -29.89
CA GLU A 243 -3.22 -3.42 -31.15
C GLU A 243 -4.48 -3.60 -31.98
N GLY A 244 -4.94 -2.50 -32.59
CA GLY A 244 -6.01 -2.50 -33.58
C GLY A 244 -5.85 -1.32 -34.56
#